data_3ac957ee95a2bd4478c1fccc1bc42519
#
_entry.id   3ac957ee95a2bd4478c1fccc1bc42519
#
_cell.length_a   1.000
_cell.length_b   1.000
_cell.length_c   1.000
_cell.angle_alpha   90.00
_cell.angle_beta   90.00
_cell.angle_gamma   90.00
#
_symmetry.space_group_name_H-M   'P 1'
#
loop_
_entity.id
_entity.type
_entity.pdbx_description
1 polymer ?
#
loop_
_entity_poly.entity_id
_entity_poly.type
_entity_poly.pdbx_seq_one_letter_code
_entity_poly.pdbx_strand_id
1 'polypeptide(L)'
;MKKVKKGEGAYALVTGASSGIGLQYARQLAQRGYNLLMVSNEDSVHERVRDIAAGFAKVSVRGLVLDLAETGAAESLHSYCAENGLQVEVLVNNAGIYHNCDFLDDSWRFNSAIILLHVYTPTMLMYLFGKDMAARGYGYILNMSSVTSAFSVQRIGIYCSTKAYLQRISRSAHVELSGRGVVVTCVRPGAVATDLYNLSSAARRLGLALGYITTPERLAQRGLDAMFRGRSCLTPGLYTKLLDLLIRFVPTWALKLIRRWGIY
;
A
#
# COMPACT_ATOMS: atom_id res chain seq x y z
N MET A 1 20.45 -8.05 11.63
CA MET A 1 19.38 -9.04 11.33
C MET A 1 19.96 -10.13 10.42
N LYS A 2 19.80 -11.42 10.80
CA LYS A 2 20.11 -12.53 9.90
C LYS A 2 19.20 -12.41 8.66
N LYS A 3 19.77 -12.54 7.44
CA LYS A 3 18.96 -12.69 6.22
C LYS A 3 18.08 -13.93 6.43
N VAL A 4 16.78 -13.73 6.59
CA VAL A 4 15.82 -14.84 6.63
C VAL A 4 15.83 -15.45 5.25
N LYS A 5 16.16 -16.76 5.17
CA LYS A 5 16.05 -17.50 3.92
C LYS A 5 14.55 -17.58 3.58
N LYS A 6 14.20 -17.25 2.35
CA LYS A 6 12.88 -17.47 1.81
C LYS A 6 12.49 -18.93 1.99
N GLY A 7 11.30 -19.21 2.51
CA GLY A 7 10.75 -20.57 2.59
C GLY A 7 10.49 -21.16 1.21
N GLU A 8 10.64 -22.46 1.07
CA GLU A 8 10.27 -23.16 -0.17
C GLU A 8 8.75 -23.03 -0.37
N GLY A 9 8.32 -22.60 -1.56
CA GLY A 9 6.89 -22.41 -1.85
C GLY A 9 6.25 -21.13 -1.26
N ALA A 10 7.02 -20.22 -0.66
CA ALA A 10 6.52 -19.02 -0.02
C ALA A 10 5.69 -18.10 -0.95
N TYR A 11 4.57 -17.64 -0.45
CA TYR A 11 3.67 -16.71 -1.16
C TYR A 11 3.88 -15.27 -0.71
N ALA A 12 3.77 -14.37 -1.69
CA ALA A 12 3.52 -12.95 -1.46
C ALA A 12 2.07 -12.63 -1.84
N LEU A 13 1.33 -12.07 -0.90
CA LEU A 13 -0.02 -11.58 -1.09
C LEU A 13 0.05 -10.07 -1.35
N VAL A 14 -0.54 -9.63 -2.48
CA VAL A 14 -0.60 -8.22 -2.86
C VAL A 14 -2.03 -7.80 -3.10
N THR A 15 -2.51 -6.82 -2.35
CA THR A 15 -3.84 -6.25 -2.52
C THR A 15 -3.82 -5.06 -3.50
N GLY A 16 -4.90 -4.89 -4.28
CA GLY A 16 -4.96 -3.89 -5.36
C GLY A 16 -3.93 -4.16 -6.44
N ALA A 17 -3.80 -5.44 -6.84
CA ALA A 17 -2.72 -5.91 -7.72
C ALA A 17 -3.05 -5.88 -9.22
N SER A 18 -4.26 -5.45 -9.62
CA SER A 18 -4.68 -5.35 -11.02
C SER A 18 -3.96 -4.26 -11.82
N SER A 19 -3.49 -3.20 -11.14
CA SER A 19 -2.91 -2.03 -11.82
C SER A 19 -1.88 -1.29 -10.95
N GLY A 20 -1.28 -0.25 -11.50
CA GLY A 20 -0.49 0.75 -10.79
C GLY A 20 0.64 0.18 -9.93
N ILE A 21 0.72 0.63 -8.69
CA ILE A 21 1.80 0.27 -7.74
C ILE A 21 1.68 -1.20 -7.32
N GLY A 22 0.45 -1.69 -7.10
CA GLY A 22 0.20 -3.08 -6.69
C GLY A 22 0.70 -4.09 -7.72
N LEU A 23 0.43 -3.86 -9.00
CA LEU A 23 0.94 -4.67 -10.09
C LEU A 23 2.48 -4.68 -10.12
N GLN A 24 3.12 -3.54 -9.84
CA GLN A 24 4.58 -3.47 -9.81
C GLN A 24 5.17 -4.20 -8.58
N TYR A 25 4.49 -4.17 -7.44
CA TYR A 25 4.86 -5.01 -6.29
C TYR A 25 4.79 -6.50 -6.66
N ALA A 26 3.69 -6.93 -7.29
CA ALA A 26 3.51 -8.32 -7.72
C ALA A 26 4.63 -8.76 -8.67
N ARG A 27 4.88 -8.00 -9.75
CA ARG A 27 5.95 -8.30 -10.72
C ARG A 27 7.32 -8.43 -10.06
N GLN A 28 7.68 -7.50 -9.18
CA GLN A 28 8.99 -7.50 -8.54
C GLN A 28 9.13 -8.57 -7.45
N LEU A 29 8.05 -9.02 -6.82
CA LEU A 29 8.05 -10.16 -5.93
C LEU A 29 8.19 -11.48 -6.71
N ALA A 30 7.55 -11.60 -7.90
CA ALA A 30 7.78 -12.72 -8.82
C ALA A 30 9.24 -12.79 -9.26
N GLN A 31 9.86 -11.65 -9.63
CA GLN A 31 11.29 -11.57 -9.97
C GLN A 31 12.19 -12.06 -8.82
N ARG A 32 11.77 -11.85 -7.58
CA ARG A 32 12.45 -12.36 -6.38
C ARG A 32 12.13 -13.84 -6.09
N GLY A 33 11.33 -14.46 -6.94
CA GLY A 33 10.96 -15.88 -6.89
C GLY A 33 9.86 -16.20 -5.85
N TYR A 34 9.07 -15.24 -5.38
CA TYR A 34 7.88 -15.52 -4.57
C TYR A 34 6.75 -16.04 -5.46
N ASN A 35 6.04 -17.04 -5.00
CA ASN A 35 4.70 -17.32 -5.51
C ASN A 35 3.78 -16.13 -5.17
N LEU A 36 2.75 -15.91 -5.97
CA LEU A 36 1.89 -14.75 -5.81
C LEU A 36 0.44 -15.13 -5.56
N LEU A 37 -0.20 -14.43 -4.63
CA LEU A 37 -1.64 -14.23 -4.58
C LEU A 37 -1.93 -12.76 -4.85
N MET A 38 -2.52 -12.48 -6.00
CA MET A 38 -2.91 -11.14 -6.47
C MET A 38 -4.39 -10.92 -6.19
N VAL A 39 -4.73 -9.94 -5.36
CA VAL A 39 -6.12 -9.65 -4.96
C VAL A 39 -6.53 -8.30 -5.51
N SER A 40 -7.70 -8.24 -6.14
CA SER A 40 -8.35 -7.03 -6.63
C SER A 40 -9.86 -7.21 -6.62
N ASN A 41 -10.62 -6.11 -6.64
CA ASN A 41 -12.05 -6.13 -6.90
C ASN A 41 -12.39 -6.11 -8.40
N GLU A 42 -11.39 -6.17 -9.28
CA GLU A 42 -11.53 -6.14 -10.74
C GLU A 42 -11.14 -7.48 -11.35
N ASP A 43 -11.95 -7.98 -12.30
CA ASP A 43 -11.66 -9.20 -13.07
C ASP A 43 -10.37 -9.11 -13.89
N SER A 44 -9.90 -7.89 -14.18
CA SER A 44 -8.63 -7.62 -14.86
C SER A 44 -7.42 -8.24 -14.15
N VAL A 45 -7.53 -8.58 -12.87
CA VAL A 45 -6.50 -9.30 -12.12
C VAL A 45 -6.12 -10.62 -12.79
N HIS A 46 -7.07 -11.33 -13.39
CA HIS A 46 -6.81 -12.61 -14.06
C HIS A 46 -5.96 -12.47 -15.33
N GLU A 47 -6.11 -11.36 -16.06
CA GLU A 47 -5.23 -11.02 -17.19
C GLU A 47 -3.81 -10.77 -16.69
N ARG A 48 -3.65 -9.99 -15.61
CA ARG A 48 -2.34 -9.68 -15.03
C ARG A 48 -1.65 -10.92 -14.47
N VAL A 49 -2.41 -11.87 -13.93
CA VAL A 49 -1.89 -13.19 -13.51
C VAL A 49 -1.27 -13.92 -14.71
N ARG A 50 -1.97 -13.98 -15.85
CA ARG A 50 -1.44 -14.63 -17.07
C ARG A 50 -0.15 -13.95 -17.55
N ASP A 51 -0.14 -12.62 -17.58
CA ASP A 51 1.03 -11.82 -17.99
C ASP A 51 2.26 -12.12 -17.12
N ILE A 52 2.07 -12.16 -15.81
CA ILE A 52 3.17 -12.43 -14.88
C ILE A 52 3.61 -13.89 -14.95
N ALA A 53 2.67 -14.83 -15.00
CA ALA A 53 2.98 -16.25 -15.10
C ALA A 53 3.78 -16.59 -16.37
N ALA A 54 3.46 -15.97 -17.50
CA ALA A 54 4.19 -16.12 -18.77
C ALA A 54 5.65 -15.62 -18.66
N GLY A 55 5.90 -14.57 -17.87
CA GLY A 55 7.22 -13.99 -17.66
C GLY A 55 8.08 -14.70 -16.60
N PHE A 56 7.46 -15.49 -15.72
CA PHE A 56 8.13 -16.10 -14.54
C PHE A 56 7.71 -17.55 -14.33
N ALA A 57 8.15 -18.46 -15.21
CA ALA A 57 7.74 -19.87 -15.23
C ALA A 57 8.03 -20.68 -13.94
N LYS A 58 8.88 -20.15 -13.04
CA LYS A 58 9.26 -20.84 -11.78
C LYS A 58 8.40 -20.43 -10.58
N VAL A 59 7.43 -19.54 -10.76
CA VAL A 59 6.56 -19.07 -9.68
C VAL A 59 5.10 -19.40 -9.99
N SER A 60 4.37 -19.83 -8.96
CA SER A 60 2.91 -19.97 -9.05
C SER A 60 2.26 -18.59 -8.89
N VAL A 61 1.36 -18.23 -9.79
CA VAL A 61 0.63 -16.95 -9.72
C VAL A 61 -0.86 -17.24 -9.69
N ARG A 62 -1.54 -16.77 -8.64
CA ARG A 62 -3.00 -16.90 -8.46
C ARG A 62 -3.64 -15.53 -8.40
N GLY A 63 -4.82 -15.39 -8.96
CA GLY A 63 -5.67 -14.21 -8.86
C GLY A 63 -6.93 -14.51 -8.06
N LEU A 64 -7.33 -13.57 -7.23
CA LEU A 64 -8.58 -13.62 -6.49
C LEU A 64 -9.32 -12.30 -6.66
N VAL A 65 -10.54 -12.37 -7.18
CA VAL A 65 -11.45 -11.21 -7.21
C VAL A 65 -12.16 -11.14 -5.87
N LEU A 66 -11.89 -10.07 -5.12
CA LEU A 66 -12.47 -9.83 -3.80
C LEU A 66 -12.51 -8.33 -3.52
N ASP A 67 -13.70 -7.82 -3.16
CA ASP A 67 -13.81 -6.44 -2.69
C ASP A 67 -13.40 -6.34 -1.21
N LEU A 68 -12.25 -5.72 -1.00
CA LEU A 68 -11.69 -5.52 0.34
C LEU A 68 -12.31 -4.34 1.10
N ALA A 69 -13.26 -3.63 0.51
CA ALA A 69 -14.08 -2.63 1.18
C ALA A 69 -15.35 -3.24 1.82
N GLU A 70 -15.53 -4.55 1.70
CA GLU A 70 -16.64 -5.27 2.33
C GLU A 70 -16.27 -5.80 3.71
N THR A 71 -17.28 -5.86 4.60
CA THR A 71 -17.11 -6.41 5.95
C THR A 71 -16.81 -7.91 5.87
N GLY A 72 -15.83 -8.38 6.66
CA GLY A 72 -15.42 -9.79 6.65
C GLY A 72 -14.49 -10.20 5.51
N ALA A 73 -14.16 -9.27 4.59
CA ALA A 73 -13.30 -9.58 3.45
C ALA A 73 -11.87 -9.97 3.85
N ALA A 74 -11.34 -9.37 4.92
CA ALA A 74 -10.01 -9.71 5.43
C ALA A 74 -9.95 -11.14 5.99
N GLU A 75 -10.97 -11.52 6.74
CA GLU A 75 -11.13 -12.86 7.32
C GLU A 75 -11.33 -13.89 6.22
N SER A 76 -12.16 -13.59 5.22
CA SER A 76 -12.39 -14.46 4.05
C SER A 76 -11.10 -14.68 3.26
N LEU A 77 -10.29 -13.64 3.07
CA LEU A 77 -9.00 -13.74 2.37
C LEU A 77 -8.00 -14.59 3.16
N HIS A 78 -7.96 -14.45 4.49
CA HIS A 78 -7.10 -15.26 5.33
C HIS A 78 -7.53 -16.73 5.32
N SER A 79 -8.84 -17.02 5.45
CA SER A 79 -9.40 -18.37 5.34
C SER A 79 -9.11 -19.01 4.00
N TYR A 80 -9.28 -18.26 2.89
CA TYR A 80 -8.91 -18.72 1.56
C TYR A 80 -7.44 -19.15 1.47
N CYS A 81 -6.51 -18.38 2.06
CA CYS A 81 -5.11 -18.74 2.10
C CYS A 81 -4.87 -20.04 2.89
N ALA A 82 -5.50 -20.19 4.05
CA ALA A 82 -5.38 -21.38 4.89
C ALA A 82 -5.92 -22.63 4.19
N GLU A 83 -7.11 -22.58 3.63
CA GLU A 83 -7.78 -23.67 2.91
C GLU A 83 -7.01 -24.13 1.68
N ASN A 84 -6.29 -23.23 1.03
CA ASN A 84 -5.48 -23.52 -0.15
C ASN A 84 -4.00 -23.81 0.15
N GLY A 85 -3.62 -23.86 1.43
CA GLY A 85 -2.24 -24.13 1.86
C GLY A 85 -1.24 -23.05 1.44
N LEU A 86 -1.68 -21.79 1.29
CA LEU A 86 -0.82 -20.69 0.86
C LEU A 86 -0.12 -20.06 2.06
N GLN A 87 1.14 -20.42 2.26
CA GLN A 87 1.96 -19.83 3.32
C GLN A 87 2.41 -18.42 2.90
N VAL A 88 1.71 -17.40 3.39
CA VAL A 88 2.02 -16.00 3.11
C VAL A 88 3.20 -15.53 3.96
N GLU A 89 4.34 -15.27 3.32
CA GLU A 89 5.54 -14.68 3.95
C GLU A 89 5.62 -13.17 3.78
N VAL A 90 5.03 -12.65 2.69
CA VAL A 90 5.01 -11.22 2.38
C VAL A 90 3.55 -10.79 2.20
N LEU A 91 3.10 -9.83 3.01
CA LEU A 91 1.82 -9.16 2.84
C LEU A 91 2.06 -7.72 2.37
N VAL A 92 1.48 -7.34 1.23
CA VAL A 92 1.49 -5.97 0.71
C VAL A 92 0.08 -5.41 0.74
N ASN A 93 -0.24 -4.62 1.75
CA ASN A 93 -1.47 -3.84 1.86
C ASN A 93 -1.35 -2.58 1.00
N ASN A 94 -1.73 -2.70 -0.28
CA ASN A 94 -1.62 -1.63 -1.26
C ASN A 94 -3.00 -1.15 -1.77
N ALA A 95 -4.04 -1.99 -1.73
CA ALA A 95 -5.38 -1.60 -2.15
C ALA A 95 -5.81 -0.26 -1.54
N GLY A 96 -6.41 0.58 -2.36
CA GLY A 96 -6.85 1.88 -1.91
C GLY A 96 -7.59 2.64 -2.98
N ILE A 97 -8.51 3.50 -2.55
CA ILE A 97 -9.31 4.39 -3.39
C ILE A 97 -9.08 5.83 -2.96
N TYR A 98 -9.35 6.75 -3.87
CA TYR A 98 -9.14 8.18 -3.65
C TYR A 98 -10.27 8.97 -4.28
N HIS A 99 -10.80 9.94 -3.56
CA HIS A 99 -11.77 10.90 -4.06
C HIS A 99 -11.46 12.29 -3.51
N ASN A 100 -11.62 13.28 -4.36
CA ASN A 100 -11.42 14.70 -4.01
C ASN A 100 -12.77 15.41 -4.01
N CYS A 101 -13.41 15.47 -2.84
CA CYS A 101 -14.72 16.06 -2.65
C CYS A 101 -14.81 16.78 -1.30
N ASP A 102 -15.63 17.82 -1.19
CA ASP A 102 -15.87 18.46 0.11
C ASP A 102 -16.58 17.49 1.06
N PHE A 103 -16.26 17.58 2.34
CA PHE A 103 -16.62 16.58 3.35
C PHE A 103 -18.12 16.28 3.45
N LEU A 104 -18.96 17.30 3.29
CA LEU A 104 -20.43 17.16 3.37
C LEU A 104 -21.07 16.82 2.03
N ASP A 105 -20.36 17.02 0.92
CA ASP A 105 -20.88 16.80 -0.44
C ASP A 105 -20.56 15.39 -0.95
N ASP A 106 -19.68 14.67 -0.26
CA ASP A 106 -19.26 13.33 -0.62
C ASP A 106 -20.27 12.27 -0.17
N SER A 107 -20.37 11.19 -0.93
CA SER A 107 -21.21 10.06 -0.57
C SER A 107 -20.68 9.35 0.68
N TRP A 108 -21.55 9.19 1.70
CA TRP A 108 -21.19 8.41 2.89
C TRP A 108 -20.83 6.97 2.55
N ARG A 109 -21.45 6.39 1.54
CA ARG A 109 -21.10 5.05 1.03
C ARG A 109 -19.64 4.98 0.58
N PHE A 110 -19.17 5.99 -0.15
CA PHE A 110 -17.78 6.08 -0.59
C PHE A 110 -16.82 6.32 0.59
N ASN A 111 -17.19 7.22 1.49
CA ASN A 111 -16.40 7.53 2.68
C ASN A 111 -16.25 6.33 3.62
N SER A 112 -17.31 5.54 3.81
CA SER A 112 -17.24 4.30 4.59
C SER A 112 -16.37 3.24 3.91
N ALA A 113 -16.44 3.12 2.57
CA ALA A 113 -15.56 2.23 1.82
C ALA A 113 -14.08 2.61 1.96
N ILE A 114 -13.74 3.92 1.93
CA ILE A 114 -12.36 4.39 2.22
C ILE A 114 -11.93 3.94 3.63
N ILE A 115 -12.78 4.10 4.64
CA ILE A 115 -12.43 3.74 6.02
C ILE A 115 -12.22 2.22 6.13
N LEU A 116 -13.12 1.43 5.56
CA LEU A 116 -12.98 -0.03 5.55
C LEU A 116 -11.68 -0.45 4.85
N LEU A 117 -11.46 0.02 3.63
CA LEU A 117 -10.34 -0.39 2.80
C LEU A 117 -8.97 0.11 3.30
N HIS A 118 -8.92 1.29 3.94
CA HIS A 118 -7.64 1.90 4.36
C HIS A 118 -7.33 1.71 5.85
N VAL A 119 -8.33 1.38 6.68
CA VAL A 119 -8.17 1.26 8.14
C VAL A 119 -8.46 -0.16 8.58
N TYR A 120 -9.72 -0.60 8.46
CA TYR A 120 -10.14 -1.88 9.01
C TYR A 120 -9.41 -3.06 8.33
N THR A 121 -9.55 -3.19 7.03
CA THR A 121 -9.03 -4.33 6.27
C THR A 121 -7.51 -4.51 6.39
N PRO A 122 -6.66 -3.48 6.18
CA PRO A 122 -5.21 -3.66 6.34
C PRO A 122 -4.81 -3.93 7.80
N THR A 123 -5.57 -3.42 8.78
CA THR A 123 -5.33 -3.72 10.19
C THR A 123 -5.65 -5.18 10.50
N MET A 124 -6.80 -5.67 10.02
CA MET A 124 -7.21 -7.06 10.21
C MET A 124 -6.28 -8.03 9.48
N LEU A 125 -5.90 -7.75 8.22
CA LEU A 125 -4.92 -8.55 7.49
C LEU A 125 -3.56 -8.58 8.19
N MET A 126 -3.10 -7.43 8.69
CA MET A 126 -1.85 -7.33 9.47
C MET A 126 -1.95 -8.14 10.77
N TYR A 127 -3.10 -8.16 11.44
CA TYR A 127 -3.33 -8.94 12.65
C TYR A 127 -3.32 -10.45 12.34
N LEU A 128 -4.11 -10.90 11.37
CA LEU A 128 -4.26 -12.33 11.03
C LEU A 128 -2.94 -12.91 10.50
N PHE A 129 -2.40 -12.35 9.42
CA PHE A 129 -1.13 -12.82 8.85
C PHE A 129 0.07 -12.56 9.76
N GLY A 130 0.02 -11.47 10.54
CA GLY A 130 1.05 -11.18 11.54
C GLY A 130 1.14 -12.23 12.64
N LYS A 131 0.00 -12.81 13.08
CA LYS A 131 -0.03 -13.96 13.99
C LYS A 131 0.66 -15.19 13.39
N ASP A 132 0.34 -15.51 12.15
CA ASP A 132 0.94 -16.65 11.45
C ASP A 132 2.45 -16.44 11.25
N MET A 133 2.86 -15.24 10.83
CA MET A 133 4.25 -14.87 10.68
C MET A 133 5.02 -14.92 12.01
N ALA A 134 4.42 -14.41 13.08
CA ALA A 134 5.01 -14.44 14.42
C ALA A 134 5.15 -15.86 14.97
N ALA A 135 4.19 -16.74 14.70
CA ALA A 135 4.26 -18.15 15.06
C ALA A 135 5.40 -18.89 14.35
N ARG A 136 5.68 -18.52 13.09
CA ARG A 136 6.80 -19.06 12.31
C ARG A 136 8.15 -18.43 12.66
N GLY A 137 8.16 -17.28 13.32
CA GLY A 137 9.36 -16.50 13.64
C GLY A 137 9.91 -15.66 12.48
N TYR A 138 9.19 -15.50 11.38
CA TYR A 138 9.58 -14.62 10.26
C TYR A 138 8.39 -14.20 9.40
N GLY A 139 8.49 -13.03 8.80
CA GLY A 139 7.51 -12.51 7.84
C GLY A 139 7.73 -11.03 7.56
N TYR A 140 7.06 -10.55 6.51
CA TYR A 140 7.18 -9.17 6.05
C TYR A 140 5.80 -8.59 5.74
N ILE A 141 5.51 -7.41 6.26
CA ILE A 141 4.29 -6.67 5.99
C ILE A 141 4.67 -5.29 5.46
N LEU A 142 4.10 -4.91 4.32
CA LEU A 142 4.26 -3.59 3.74
C LEU A 142 2.91 -2.91 3.63
N ASN A 143 2.78 -1.72 4.23
CA ASN A 143 1.56 -0.94 4.22
C ASN A 143 1.76 0.34 3.39
N MET A 144 0.87 0.58 2.41
CA MET A 144 0.88 1.76 1.57
C MET A 144 0.12 2.92 2.21
N SER A 145 0.86 3.81 2.88
CA SER A 145 0.37 5.09 3.37
C SER A 145 0.54 6.19 2.30
N SER A 146 0.75 7.43 2.71
CA SER A 146 0.98 8.60 1.85
C SER A 146 1.78 9.65 2.61
N VAL A 147 2.41 10.58 1.92
CA VAL A 147 2.96 11.80 2.51
C VAL A 147 1.85 12.63 3.18
N THR A 148 0.62 12.57 2.67
CA THR A 148 -0.54 13.25 3.26
C THR A 148 -0.91 12.78 4.67
N SER A 149 -0.33 11.68 5.14
CA SER A 149 -0.43 11.21 6.52
C SER A 149 0.14 12.18 7.57
N ALA A 150 0.94 13.15 7.14
CA ALA A 150 1.59 14.12 8.04
C ALA A 150 0.81 15.41 8.24
N PHE A 151 -0.20 15.69 7.41
CA PHE A 151 -0.92 16.94 7.43
C PHE A 151 -2.37 16.77 6.97
N SER A 152 -3.21 17.75 7.28
CA SER A 152 -4.61 17.77 6.86
C SER A 152 -4.76 18.51 5.54
N VAL A 153 -5.38 17.89 4.56
CA VAL A 153 -5.74 18.53 3.28
C VAL A 153 -7.25 18.57 3.18
N GLN A 154 -7.77 19.72 2.78
CA GLN A 154 -9.20 19.89 2.51
C GLN A 154 -9.60 18.99 1.34
N ARG A 155 -10.89 18.64 1.26
CA ARG A 155 -11.48 17.79 0.23
C ARG A 155 -11.02 16.32 0.23
N ILE A 156 -9.92 15.99 0.91
CA ILE A 156 -9.40 14.63 1.09
C ILE A 156 -9.14 14.31 2.56
N GLY A 157 -9.91 14.91 3.47
CA GLY A 157 -9.68 14.79 4.91
C GLY A 157 -9.75 13.34 5.42
N ILE A 158 -10.75 12.57 4.99
CA ILE A 158 -10.87 11.15 5.36
C ILE A 158 -9.68 10.36 4.85
N TYR A 159 -9.30 10.54 3.57
CA TYR A 159 -8.12 9.88 3.01
C TYR A 159 -6.85 10.18 3.82
N CYS A 160 -6.56 11.45 4.10
CA CYS A 160 -5.39 11.84 4.91
C CYS A 160 -5.42 11.19 6.30
N SER A 161 -6.59 11.20 6.94
CA SER A 161 -6.78 10.63 8.28
C SER A 161 -6.56 9.11 8.28
N THR A 162 -7.07 8.39 7.28
CA THR A 162 -6.84 6.93 7.16
C THR A 162 -5.38 6.61 6.89
N LYS A 163 -4.68 7.40 6.08
CA LYS A 163 -3.24 7.23 5.81
C LYS A 163 -2.38 7.59 7.03
N ALA A 164 -2.82 8.54 7.86
CA ALA A 164 -2.18 8.84 9.14
C ALA A 164 -2.36 7.69 10.16
N TYR A 165 -3.56 7.12 10.24
CA TYR A 165 -3.81 5.93 11.03
C TYR A 165 -2.87 4.79 10.60
N LEU A 166 -2.85 4.46 9.31
CA LEU A 166 -2.05 3.35 8.79
C LEU A 166 -0.55 3.54 9.04
N GLN A 167 -0.04 4.77 8.95
CA GLN A 167 1.35 5.09 9.30
C GLN A 167 1.64 4.81 10.77
N ARG A 168 0.76 5.24 11.68
CA ARG A 168 0.96 5.09 13.13
C ARG A 168 0.89 3.63 13.57
N ILE A 169 -0.15 2.91 13.15
CA ILE A 169 -0.32 1.49 13.49
C ILE A 169 0.82 0.63 12.90
N SER A 170 1.29 0.93 11.69
CA SER A 170 2.43 0.23 11.09
C SER A 170 3.70 0.40 11.92
N ARG A 171 3.94 1.59 12.46
CA ARG A 171 5.11 1.86 13.29
C ARG A 171 5.03 1.14 14.64
N SER A 172 3.86 1.13 15.27
CA SER A 172 3.60 0.38 16.51
C SER A 172 3.84 -1.12 16.29
N ALA A 173 3.19 -1.68 15.28
CA ALA A 173 3.32 -3.10 14.91
C ALA A 173 4.77 -3.48 14.55
N HIS A 174 5.54 -2.58 13.91
CA HIS A 174 6.96 -2.83 13.64
C HIS A 174 7.74 -3.06 14.93
N VAL A 175 7.51 -2.23 15.95
CA VAL A 175 8.20 -2.35 17.25
C VAL A 175 7.78 -3.63 17.97
N GLU A 176 6.46 -3.88 18.05
CA GLU A 176 5.91 -5.02 18.78
C GLU A 176 6.26 -6.38 18.15
N LEU A 177 6.28 -6.46 16.82
CA LEU A 177 6.49 -7.71 16.08
C LEU A 177 7.97 -7.97 15.75
N SER A 178 8.86 -6.98 15.90
CA SER A 178 10.28 -7.13 15.57
C SER A 178 10.96 -8.25 16.39
N GLY A 179 10.61 -8.37 17.68
CA GLY A 179 11.10 -9.44 18.54
C GLY A 179 10.57 -10.84 18.18
N ARG A 180 9.57 -10.91 17.32
CA ARG A 180 8.96 -12.16 16.81
C ARG A 180 9.37 -12.46 15.36
N GLY A 181 10.39 -11.76 14.84
CA GLY A 181 10.91 -11.98 13.49
C GLY A 181 10.07 -11.38 12.36
N VAL A 182 9.06 -10.58 12.66
CA VAL A 182 8.19 -9.95 11.65
C VAL A 182 8.57 -8.50 11.43
N VAL A 183 8.80 -8.13 10.18
CA VAL A 183 9.10 -6.76 9.77
C VAL A 183 7.83 -6.10 9.24
N VAL A 184 7.43 -4.97 9.83
CA VAL A 184 6.34 -4.14 9.30
C VAL A 184 6.93 -2.85 8.75
N THR A 185 6.67 -2.54 7.49
CA THR A 185 7.19 -1.36 6.79
C THR A 185 6.05 -0.49 6.28
N CYS A 186 6.05 0.78 6.63
CA CYS A 186 5.15 1.78 6.08
C CYS A 186 5.83 2.55 4.94
N VAL A 187 5.23 2.55 3.75
CA VAL A 187 5.70 3.35 2.62
C VAL A 187 4.82 4.57 2.47
N ARG A 188 5.43 5.76 2.44
CA ARG A 188 4.75 7.06 2.37
C ARG A 188 5.17 7.81 1.11
N PRO A 189 4.63 7.45 -0.06
CA PRO A 189 4.97 8.16 -1.31
C PRO A 189 4.38 9.57 -1.33
N GLY A 190 5.04 10.45 -2.09
CA GLY A 190 4.44 11.65 -2.64
C GLY A 190 3.59 11.30 -3.87
N ALA A 191 3.54 12.20 -4.85
CA ALA A 191 2.84 11.94 -6.09
C ALA A 191 3.50 10.78 -6.87
N VAL A 192 2.66 9.87 -7.36
CA VAL A 192 3.07 8.71 -8.16
C VAL A 192 2.36 8.77 -9.51
N ALA A 193 3.06 8.43 -10.58
CA ALA A 193 2.53 8.44 -11.93
C ALA A 193 1.56 7.26 -12.17
N THR A 194 0.44 7.26 -11.47
CA THR A 194 -0.69 6.32 -11.61
C THR A 194 -1.94 7.06 -12.05
N ASP A 195 -2.98 6.33 -12.39
CA ASP A 195 -4.28 6.91 -12.77
C ASP A 195 -5.11 7.37 -11.55
N LEU A 196 -4.62 7.13 -10.33
CA LEU A 196 -5.30 7.49 -9.08
C LEU A 196 -5.59 9.00 -8.96
N TYR A 197 -4.75 9.86 -9.54
CA TYR A 197 -4.84 11.32 -9.41
C TYR A 197 -5.28 12.04 -10.69
N ASN A 198 -5.63 11.33 -11.77
CA ASN A 198 -6.05 11.90 -13.07
C ASN A 198 -5.15 13.04 -13.58
N LEU A 199 -3.85 12.94 -13.40
CA LEU A 199 -2.90 13.96 -13.83
C LEU A 199 -2.82 14.02 -15.36
N SER A 200 -2.81 15.25 -15.92
CA SER A 200 -2.58 15.42 -17.35
C SER A 200 -1.20 14.88 -17.77
N SER A 201 -1.08 14.42 -19.01
CA SER A 201 0.17 13.85 -19.54
C SER A 201 1.35 14.84 -19.47
N ALA A 202 1.07 16.14 -19.61
CA ALA A 202 2.08 17.20 -19.51
C ALA A 202 2.55 17.38 -18.06
N ALA A 203 1.62 17.47 -17.10
CA ALA A 203 1.93 17.57 -15.67
C ALA A 203 2.71 16.33 -15.18
N ARG A 204 2.31 15.12 -15.65
CA ARG A 204 3.01 13.87 -15.35
C ARG A 204 4.46 13.89 -15.85
N ARG A 205 4.69 14.28 -17.12
CA ARG A 205 6.05 14.38 -17.69
C ARG A 205 6.92 15.39 -16.97
N LEU A 206 6.39 16.58 -16.72
CA LEU A 206 7.13 17.62 -16.00
C LEU A 206 7.47 17.20 -14.59
N GLY A 207 6.51 16.59 -13.89
CA GLY A 207 6.70 16.12 -12.52
C GLY A 207 7.72 14.99 -12.40
N LEU A 208 7.77 14.09 -13.37
CA LEU A 208 8.80 13.05 -13.44
C LEU A 208 10.18 13.66 -13.72
N ALA A 209 10.28 14.61 -14.67
CA ALA A 209 11.52 15.29 -15.02
C ALA A 209 12.11 16.08 -13.83
N LEU A 210 11.26 16.75 -13.06
CA LEU A 210 11.65 17.52 -11.86
C LEU A 210 11.85 16.65 -10.61
N GLY A 211 11.51 15.34 -10.66
CA GLY A 211 11.72 14.38 -9.58
C GLY A 211 10.75 14.48 -8.40
N TYR A 212 9.66 15.26 -8.50
CA TYR A 212 8.62 15.28 -7.46
C TYR A 212 7.52 14.22 -7.69
N ILE A 213 7.39 13.68 -8.90
CA ILE A 213 6.59 12.48 -9.20
C ILE A 213 7.54 11.29 -9.36
N THR A 214 7.19 10.15 -8.81
CA THR A 214 7.92 8.89 -9.00
C THR A 214 7.12 7.91 -9.85
N THR A 215 7.80 6.96 -10.51
CA THR A 215 7.11 5.89 -11.23
C THR A 215 6.68 4.78 -10.27
N PRO A 216 5.60 4.03 -10.57
CA PRO A 216 5.17 2.87 -9.79
C PRO A 216 6.28 1.84 -9.61
N GLU A 217 7.07 1.58 -10.65
CA GLU A 217 8.18 0.62 -10.64
C GLU A 217 9.26 1.00 -9.63
N ARG A 218 9.72 2.26 -9.68
CA ARG A 218 10.74 2.77 -8.74
C ARG A 218 10.24 2.79 -7.30
N LEU A 219 8.96 3.14 -7.12
CA LEU A 219 8.35 3.13 -5.81
C LEU A 219 8.28 1.71 -5.23
N ALA A 220 7.79 0.76 -6.01
CA ALA A 220 7.70 -0.64 -5.61
C ALA A 220 9.08 -1.21 -5.26
N GLN A 221 10.10 -0.96 -6.10
CA GLN A 221 11.47 -1.39 -5.83
C GLN A 221 11.99 -0.85 -4.50
N ARG A 222 11.87 0.47 -4.28
CA ARG A 222 12.33 1.10 -3.04
C ARG A 222 11.57 0.62 -1.81
N GLY A 223 10.25 0.40 -1.96
CA GLY A 223 9.39 -0.13 -0.91
C GLY A 223 9.82 -1.53 -0.47
N LEU A 224 9.98 -2.45 -1.42
CA LEU A 224 10.46 -3.81 -1.15
C LEU A 224 11.89 -3.82 -0.57
N ASP A 225 12.78 -3.01 -1.11
CA ASP A 225 14.16 -2.91 -0.59
C ASP A 225 14.18 -2.38 0.86
N ALA A 226 13.31 -1.42 1.18
CA ALA A 226 13.18 -0.93 2.56
C ALA A 226 12.64 -2.03 3.49
N MET A 227 11.61 -2.75 3.06
CA MET A 227 11.00 -3.85 3.80
C MET A 227 12.00 -4.98 4.07
N PHE A 228 12.69 -5.48 3.03
CA PHE A 228 13.68 -6.56 3.19
C PHE A 228 14.94 -6.14 3.97
N ARG A 229 15.21 -4.82 4.08
CA ARG A 229 16.24 -4.27 4.97
C ARG A 229 15.77 -4.02 6.40
N GLY A 230 14.52 -4.37 6.74
CA GLY A 230 13.96 -4.20 8.08
C GLY A 230 13.66 -2.76 8.47
N ARG A 231 13.40 -1.87 7.52
CA ARG A 231 13.06 -0.47 7.83
C ARG A 231 11.59 -0.33 8.22
N SER A 232 11.31 0.42 9.28
CA SER A 232 9.94 0.67 9.73
C SER A 232 9.18 1.65 8.82
N CYS A 233 9.88 2.55 8.15
CA CYS A 233 9.25 3.57 7.30
C CYS A 233 10.15 3.94 6.12
N LEU A 234 9.50 4.22 4.99
CA LEU A 234 10.13 4.80 3.80
C LEU A 234 9.30 5.98 3.30
N THR A 235 9.92 7.18 3.24
CA THR A 235 9.41 8.31 2.47
C THR A 235 10.37 8.52 1.29
N PRO A 236 10.00 8.11 0.07
CA PRO A 236 10.88 8.18 -1.09
C PRO A 236 10.99 9.62 -1.61
N GLY A 237 12.21 10.00 -2.03
CA GLY A 237 12.50 11.32 -2.61
C GLY A 237 12.89 12.38 -1.57
N LEU A 238 13.88 13.20 -1.91
CA LEU A 238 14.34 14.29 -1.05
C LEU A 238 13.29 15.40 -0.95
N TYR A 239 12.70 15.75 -2.11
CA TYR A 239 11.64 16.74 -2.19
C TYR A 239 10.42 16.35 -1.32
N THR A 240 9.98 15.09 -1.41
CA THR A 240 8.87 14.57 -0.60
C THR A 240 9.16 14.67 0.90
N LYS A 241 10.40 14.42 1.33
CA LYS A 241 10.80 14.55 2.74
C LYS A 241 10.81 16.00 3.20
N LEU A 242 11.30 16.91 2.35
CA LEU A 242 11.29 18.34 2.66
C LEU A 242 9.86 18.87 2.75
N LEU A 243 9.02 18.51 1.80
CA LEU A 243 7.60 18.86 1.80
C LEU A 243 6.88 18.31 3.04
N ASP A 244 7.14 17.05 3.42
CA ASP A 244 6.60 16.41 4.64
C ASP A 244 6.99 17.17 5.90
N LEU A 245 8.20 17.71 5.95
CA LEU A 245 8.67 18.52 7.08
C LEU A 245 8.00 19.90 7.11
N LEU A 246 7.97 20.61 6.00
CA LEU A 246 7.46 21.98 5.93
C LEU A 246 5.95 22.06 6.17
N ILE A 247 5.19 21.13 5.58
CA ILE A 247 3.73 21.12 5.63
C ILE A 247 3.18 20.89 7.05
N ARG A 248 3.94 20.23 7.92
CA ARG A 248 3.53 20.01 9.33
C ARG A 248 3.35 21.32 10.12
N PHE A 249 3.98 22.39 9.68
CA PHE A 249 3.96 23.67 10.35
C PHE A 249 2.98 24.66 9.70
N VAL A 250 2.22 24.25 8.69
CA VAL A 250 1.20 25.11 8.05
C VAL A 250 0.02 25.32 9.01
N PRO A 251 -0.20 26.56 9.46
CA PRO A 251 -1.26 26.84 10.41
C PRO A 251 -2.64 26.81 9.73
N THR A 252 -3.68 26.54 10.51
CA THR A 252 -5.06 26.40 10.00
C THR A 252 -5.56 27.64 9.25
N TRP A 253 -5.12 28.85 9.64
CA TRP A 253 -5.51 30.07 8.94
C TRP A 253 -4.96 30.12 7.50
N ALA A 254 -3.75 29.60 7.27
CA ALA A 254 -3.19 29.51 5.92
C ALA A 254 -3.95 28.51 5.05
N LEU A 255 -4.40 27.39 5.62
CA LEU A 255 -5.26 26.44 4.92
C LEU A 255 -6.60 27.07 4.52
N LYS A 256 -7.19 27.91 5.39
CA LYS A 256 -8.41 28.69 5.08
C LYS A 256 -8.20 29.66 3.92
N LEU A 257 -7.03 30.32 3.85
CA LEU A 257 -6.69 31.23 2.74
C LEU A 257 -6.54 30.47 1.43
N ILE A 258 -5.82 29.36 1.41
CA ILE A 258 -5.65 28.49 0.24
C ILE A 258 -7.04 28.06 -0.30
N ARG A 259 -7.97 27.70 0.59
CA ARG A 259 -9.35 27.35 0.19
C ARG A 259 -10.07 28.54 -0.45
N ARG A 260 -9.92 29.75 0.10
CA ARG A 260 -10.54 30.96 -0.45
C ARG A 260 -10.05 31.30 -1.85
N TRP A 261 -8.80 31.01 -2.16
CA TRP A 261 -8.18 31.29 -3.47
C TRP A 261 -8.45 30.21 -4.52
N GLY A 262 -9.16 29.15 -4.17
CA GLY A 262 -9.51 28.08 -5.12
C GLY A 262 -8.31 27.35 -5.70
N ILE A 263 -7.19 27.31 -4.96
CA ILE A 263 -5.94 26.63 -5.37
C ILE A 263 -6.07 25.13 -5.06
N TYR A 264 -7.06 24.47 -5.72
CA TYR A 264 -7.25 23.01 -5.60
C TYR A 264 -7.62 22.39 -6.95
#